data_5fe4ac6ec9bffa4e4564a115d6935611
#
_entry.id   5fe4ac6ec9bffa4e4564a115d6935611
#
_cell.length_a   1.000
_cell.length_b   1.000
_cell.length_c   1.000
_cell.angle_alpha   90.00
_cell.angle_beta   90.00
_cell.angle_gamma   90.00
#
_symmetry.space_group_name_H-M   'P 1'
#
loop_
_entity.id
_entity.type
_entity.pdbx_description
1 polymer ?
#
loop_
_entity_poly.entity_id
_entity_poly.type
_entity_poly.pdbx_seq_one_letter_code
_entity_poly.pdbx_strand_id
1 'polypeptide(L)'
;ELLDAYLPHISKINPSFDRNWILDYHHHRIDGAQPIVGAYYSSRMPPHETGIDNLYLANTTQVYPEDRGTNYSVKMGREIALKADENLRLN
;
A
#
# COMPACT_ATOMS: atom_id res chain seq x y z
N GLU A 1 24.35 4.23 7.57
CA GLU A 1 24.28 2.77 7.82
C GLU A 1 23.65 2.01 6.66
N LEU A 2 22.33 2.20 6.35
CA LEU A 2 21.67 1.45 5.27
C LEU A 2 22.28 1.76 3.91
N LEU A 3 22.48 3.03 3.60
CA LEU A 3 23.12 3.46 2.36
C LEU A 3 24.50 2.81 2.20
N ASP A 4 25.32 2.83 3.26
CA ASP A 4 26.67 2.23 3.22
C ASP A 4 26.63 0.72 2.97
N ALA A 5 25.59 0.03 3.43
CA ALA A 5 25.38 -1.38 3.16
C ALA A 5 25.03 -1.66 1.68
N TYR A 6 24.35 -0.74 1.00
CA TYR A 6 23.96 -0.90 -0.41
C TYR A 6 25.06 -0.52 -1.41
N LEU A 7 25.96 0.41 -1.07
CA LEU A 7 26.96 0.92 -2.00
C LEU A 7 27.82 -0.18 -2.65
N PRO A 8 28.33 -1.21 -1.93
CA PRO A 8 29.09 -2.28 -2.55
C PRO A 8 28.30 -3.07 -3.60
N HIS A 9 26.99 -3.19 -3.42
CA HIS A 9 26.12 -3.90 -4.36
C HIS A 9 25.90 -3.09 -5.64
N ILE A 10 25.76 -1.78 -5.52
CA ILE A 10 25.65 -0.88 -6.68
C ILE A 10 26.94 -0.93 -7.51
N SER A 11 28.10 -0.96 -6.86
CA SER A 11 29.40 -1.06 -7.53
C SER A 11 29.58 -2.39 -8.29
N LYS A 12 28.90 -3.47 -7.87
CA LYS A 12 28.87 -4.73 -8.63
C LYS A 12 28.09 -4.61 -9.93
N ILE A 13 27.03 -3.82 -9.95
CA ILE A 13 26.23 -3.58 -11.15
C ILE A 13 26.95 -2.64 -12.10
N ASN A 14 27.53 -1.57 -11.58
CA ASN A 14 28.33 -0.62 -12.34
C ASN A 14 29.65 -0.32 -11.62
N PRO A 15 30.77 -0.92 -12.08
CA PRO A 15 32.08 -0.72 -11.45
C PRO A 15 32.59 0.73 -11.47
N SER A 16 32.06 1.56 -12.36
CA SER A 16 32.41 2.99 -12.44
C SER A 16 31.65 3.86 -11.45
N PHE A 17 30.73 3.26 -10.69
CA PHE A 17 29.92 4.00 -9.72
C PHE A 17 30.79 4.64 -8.64
N ASP A 18 30.54 5.91 -8.37
CA ASP A 18 31.19 6.68 -7.32
C ASP A 18 30.12 7.22 -6.34
N ARG A 19 30.41 7.15 -5.05
CA ARG A 19 29.53 7.68 -4.00
C ARG A 19 29.16 9.15 -4.24
N ASN A 20 30.04 9.93 -4.82
CA ASN A 20 29.81 11.34 -5.16
C ASN A 20 28.72 11.54 -6.22
N TRP A 21 28.29 10.51 -6.93
CA TRP A 21 27.14 10.58 -7.85
C TRP A 21 25.81 10.72 -7.11
N ILE A 22 25.77 10.35 -5.82
CA ILE A 22 24.56 10.46 -4.99
C ILE A 22 24.43 11.91 -4.55
N LEU A 23 23.40 12.60 -5.05
CA LEU A 23 23.09 13.98 -4.67
C LEU A 23 22.31 14.05 -3.37
N ASP A 24 21.40 13.12 -3.16
CA ASP A 24 20.55 13.03 -1.98
C ASP A 24 19.98 11.63 -1.85
N TYR A 25 19.49 11.27 -0.66
CA TYR A 25 18.77 10.02 -0.44
C TYR A 25 17.74 10.17 0.67
N HIS A 26 16.68 9.36 0.57
CA HIS A 26 15.64 9.29 1.58
C HIS A 26 15.47 7.84 2.03
N HIS A 27 15.32 7.65 3.34
CA HIS A 27 15.04 6.35 3.94
C HIS A 27 13.72 6.43 4.71
N HIS A 28 12.73 5.69 4.25
CA HIS A 28 11.45 5.53 4.93
C HIS A 28 11.39 4.15 5.56
N ARG A 29 11.04 4.10 6.84
CA ARG A 29 10.83 2.85 7.57
C ARG A 29 9.44 2.85 8.18
N ILE A 30 8.65 1.83 7.85
CA ILE A 30 7.29 1.65 8.35
C ILE A 30 7.18 0.24 8.87
N ASP A 31 6.81 0.08 10.13
CA ASP A 31 6.50 -1.22 10.71
C ASP A 31 5.09 -1.64 10.24
N GLY A 32 4.97 -2.83 9.65
CA GLY A 32 3.70 -3.31 9.14
C GLY A 32 3.22 -2.60 7.86
N ALA A 33 4.13 -2.34 6.92
CA ALA A 33 3.84 -1.64 5.67
C ALA A 33 2.82 -2.36 4.78
N GLN A 34 2.78 -3.70 4.83
CA GLN A 34 1.83 -4.51 4.08
C GLN A 34 1.26 -5.64 4.95
N PRO A 35 -0.03 -5.96 4.81
CA PRO A 35 -0.60 -7.10 5.49
C PRO A 35 -0.09 -8.42 4.90
N ILE A 36 0.05 -9.42 5.75
CA ILE A 36 0.38 -10.78 5.31
C ILE A 36 -0.92 -11.48 4.90
N VAL A 37 -0.99 -11.89 3.64
CA VAL A 37 -2.15 -12.59 3.08
C VAL A 37 -1.94 -14.09 3.24
N GLY A 38 -2.77 -14.72 4.06
CA GLY A 38 -2.78 -16.17 4.25
C GLY A 38 -3.69 -16.88 3.25
N ALA A 39 -3.72 -18.22 3.35
CA ALA A 39 -4.64 -19.04 2.57
C ALA A 39 -6.10 -18.66 2.87
N TYR A 40 -6.94 -18.75 1.84
CA TYR A 40 -8.38 -18.42 1.93
C TYR A 40 -8.66 -16.98 2.38
N TYR A 41 -7.78 -16.04 2.00
CA TYR A 41 -7.89 -14.65 2.43
C TYR A 41 -9.19 -13.98 1.98
N SER A 42 -9.73 -14.32 0.81
CA SER A 42 -11.00 -13.78 0.31
C SER A 42 -12.16 -13.97 1.27
N SER A 43 -12.17 -15.06 2.06
CA SER A 43 -13.20 -15.32 3.08
C SER A 43 -12.95 -14.61 4.41
N ARG A 44 -11.75 -14.08 4.61
CA ARG A 44 -11.33 -13.38 5.84
C ARG A 44 -11.06 -11.89 5.62
N MET A 45 -11.12 -11.45 4.38
CA MET A 45 -10.93 -10.04 4.04
C MET A 45 -12.01 -9.19 4.72
N PRO A 46 -11.64 -8.12 5.44
CA PRO A 46 -12.63 -7.28 6.11
C PRO A 46 -13.55 -6.62 5.08
N PRO A 47 -14.86 -6.54 5.35
CA PRO A 47 -15.79 -5.82 4.47
C PRO A 47 -15.59 -4.31 4.59
N HIS A 48 -16.14 -3.57 3.64
CA HIS A 48 -16.12 -2.11 3.69
C HIS A 48 -17.11 -1.56 4.74
N GLU A 49 -18.19 -2.26 4.98
CA GLU A 49 -19.16 -1.95 6.03
C GLU A 49 -18.62 -2.33 7.40
N THR A 50 -18.62 -1.40 8.34
CA THR A 50 -18.06 -1.63 9.68
C THR A 50 -19.09 -2.17 10.71
N GLY A 51 -20.37 -2.25 10.35
CA GLY A 51 -21.47 -2.53 11.28
C GLY A 51 -21.93 -1.31 12.06
N ILE A 52 -21.31 -0.16 11.85
CA ILE A 52 -21.75 1.13 12.38
C ILE A 52 -22.36 1.93 11.22
N ASP A 53 -23.57 2.48 11.42
CA ASP A 53 -24.26 3.22 10.39
C ASP A 53 -23.41 4.39 9.86
N ASN A 54 -23.33 4.49 8.55
CA ASN A 54 -22.60 5.54 7.83
C ASN A 54 -21.08 5.56 8.07
N LEU A 55 -20.50 4.48 8.61
CA LEU A 55 -19.06 4.34 8.77
C LEU A 55 -18.53 3.23 7.86
N TYR A 56 -17.60 3.56 6.98
CA TYR A 56 -16.97 2.65 6.02
C TYR A 56 -15.48 2.56 6.25
N LEU A 57 -14.91 1.39 5.94
CA LEU A 57 -13.47 1.13 5.97
C LEU A 57 -12.96 0.85 4.56
N ALA A 58 -11.92 1.58 4.16
CA ALA A 58 -11.20 1.31 2.91
C ALA A 58 -9.69 1.41 3.16
N ASN A 59 -9.00 0.30 3.03
CA ASN A 59 -7.54 0.25 3.14
C ASN A 59 -6.94 -0.91 2.33
N THR A 60 -5.63 -0.99 2.30
CA THR A 60 -4.90 -1.97 1.46
C THR A 60 -5.12 -3.42 1.86
N THR A 61 -5.66 -3.72 3.05
CA THR A 61 -6.02 -5.09 3.42
C THR A 61 -7.19 -5.64 2.59
N GLN A 62 -7.93 -4.79 1.90
CA GLN A 62 -9.08 -5.10 1.07
C GLN A 62 -8.75 -5.17 -0.44
N VAL A 63 -7.48 -5.08 -0.80
CA VAL A 63 -6.99 -5.29 -2.17
C VAL A 63 -6.52 -6.74 -2.29
N TYR A 64 -7.32 -7.57 -2.97
CA TYR A 64 -7.06 -9.00 -3.19
C TYR A 64 -7.94 -9.52 -4.34
N PRO A 65 -7.48 -10.37 -5.23
CA PRO A 65 -6.12 -10.99 -5.29
C PRO A 65 -5.06 -10.10 -5.96
N GLU A 66 -5.41 -8.91 -6.42
CA GLU A 66 -4.50 -8.00 -7.10
C GLU A 66 -3.37 -7.54 -6.16
N ASP A 67 -2.25 -7.13 -6.75
CA ASP A 67 -1.16 -6.54 -6.00
C ASP A 67 -1.55 -5.16 -5.46
N ARG A 68 -1.06 -4.84 -4.28
CA ARG A 68 -1.38 -3.58 -3.59
C ARG A 68 -0.58 -2.44 -4.23
N GLY A 69 -1.28 -1.63 -4.98
CA GLY A 69 -0.71 -0.47 -5.64
C GLY A 69 -1.58 0.76 -5.48
N THR A 70 -1.02 1.91 -5.79
CA THR A 70 -1.73 3.19 -5.73
C THR A 70 -2.99 3.19 -6.62
N ASN A 71 -2.91 2.56 -7.78
CA ASN A 71 -4.04 2.42 -8.72
C ASN A 71 -5.24 1.72 -8.09
N TYR A 72 -5.03 0.63 -7.36
CA TYR A 72 -6.12 -0.08 -6.67
C TYR A 72 -6.64 0.69 -5.46
N SER A 73 -5.80 1.44 -4.78
CA SER A 73 -6.22 2.33 -3.68
C SER A 73 -7.11 3.46 -4.19
N VAL A 74 -6.77 4.07 -5.32
CA VAL A 74 -7.60 5.10 -5.98
C VAL A 74 -8.94 4.53 -6.43
N LYS A 75 -8.94 3.35 -7.05
CA LYS A 75 -10.16 2.64 -7.46
C LYS A 75 -11.07 2.38 -6.27
N MET A 76 -10.53 1.81 -5.20
CA MET A 76 -11.26 1.51 -3.97
C MET A 76 -11.86 2.77 -3.33
N GLY A 77 -11.08 3.84 -3.23
CA GLY A 77 -11.56 5.12 -2.69
C GLY A 77 -12.75 5.67 -3.47
N ARG A 78 -12.71 5.57 -4.80
CA ARG A 78 -13.84 5.96 -5.65
C ARG A 78 -15.09 5.09 -5.42
N GLU A 79 -14.92 3.78 -5.35
CA GLU A 79 -16.03 2.84 -5.12
C GLU A 79 -16.72 3.09 -3.77
N ILE A 80 -15.94 3.31 -2.71
CA ILE A 80 -16.48 3.59 -1.39
C ILE A 80 -17.18 4.95 -1.32
N ALA A 81 -16.62 5.96 -1.99
CA ALA A 81 -17.25 7.27 -2.06
C ALA A 81 -18.62 7.22 -2.75
N LEU A 82 -18.75 6.48 -3.85
CA LEU A 82 -20.02 6.29 -4.54
C LEU A 82 -21.03 5.55 -3.66
N LYS A 83 -20.59 4.49 -2.98
CA LYS A 83 -21.44 3.74 -2.05
C LYS A 83 -21.95 4.58 -0.89
N ALA A 84 -21.09 5.41 -0.30
CA ALA A 84 -21.46 6.32 0.77
C ALA A 84 -22.48 7.37 0.28
N ASP A 85 -22.26 7.92 -0.91
CA ASP A 85 -23.20 8.89 -1.51
C ASP A 85 -24.58 8.27 -1.77
N GLU A 86 -24.62 7.06 -2.32
CA GLU A 86 -25.88 6.32 -2.54
C GLU A 86 -26.63 6.09 -1.22
N ASN A 87 -25.95 5.65 -0.18
CA ASN A 87 -26.57 5.39 1.12
C ASN A 87 -27.10 6.68 1.77
N LEU A 88 -26.38 7.79 1.64
CA LEU A 88 -26.83 9.08 2.13
C LEU A 88 -28.07 9.60 1.39
N ARG A 89 -28.19 9.31 0.09
CA ARG A 89 -29.37 9.72 -0.70
C ARG A 89 -30.60 8.89 -0.39
N LEU A 90 -30.44 7.63 0.03
CA LEU A 90 -31.54 6.74 0.40
C LEU A 90 -32.10 7.02 1.79
N ASN A 91 -31.37 7.72 2.62
CA ASN A 91 -31.76 8.14 3.95
C ASN A 91 -32.20 9.62 3.93
#